data_c3ef8fa31d75dcb367d79e087cfa0fc5
#
_entry.id   c3ef8fa31d75dcb367d79e087cfa0fc5
#
_cell.length_a   1.000
_cell.length_b   1.000
_cell.length_c   1.000
_cell.angle_alpha   90.00
_cell.angle_beta   90.00
_cell.angle_gamma   90.00
#
_symmetry.space_group_name_H-M   'P 1'
#
loop_
_entity.id
_entity.type
_entity.pdbx_description
1 polymer ?
#
loop_
_entity_poly.entity_id
_entity_poly.type
_entity_poly.pdbx_seq_one_letter_code
_entity_poly.pdbx_strand_id
1 'polypeptide(L)'
;MKDVLKIEDGVLKECMDKDVESVVIPEGVTEIGTSAFKNCKSLTLVEIPSSVTAIGKQAFRDCKSLSSVEIPSSVTVIGDFAFNGCKSLSSVEIPSSVTAIGERAFWHCTSLSSVEIPSSVTEIGAKAFKGCNINELSHPLITIKNGVAIRDNEVLCCASQSTSVVTIPEDVTKISDYAFSHCESLSSVVIPSSVTVIGACAFECCTSLESVEFGGTVAQWKSVEKMSGWHYGVPATTVKCSDGEAEL
;
A
#
# COMPACT_ATOMS: atom_id res chain seq x y z
N MET A 1 30.43 -25.02 -4.97
CA MET A 1 29.69 -23.78 -4.65
C MET A 1 28.47 -24.22 -3.86
N LYS A 2 28.17 -23.61 -2.72
CA LYS A 2 26.87 -23.87 -2.04
C LYS A 2 25.77 -23.36 -2.96
N ASP A 3 24.75 -24.17 -3.21
CA ASP A 3 23.57 -23.73 -3.94
C ASP A 3 22.94 -22.57 -3.14
N VAL A 4 22.96 -21.38 -3.71
CA VAL A 4 22.41 -20.15 -3.06
C VAL A 4 20.89 -20.25 -2.99
N LEU A 5 20.26 -20.99 -3.90
CA LEU A 5 18.81 -21.10 -4.01
C LEU A 5 18.36 -22.52 -3.70
N LYS A 6 17.37 -22.66 -2.84
CA LYS A 6 16.63 -23.89 -2.60
C LYS A 6 15.39 -23.92 -3.47
N ILE A 7 15.36 -24.82 -4.45
CA ILE A 7 14.23 -24.98 -5.40
C ILE A 7 13.69 -26.39 -5.26
N GLU A 8 12.38 -26.52 -5.12
CA GLU A 8 11.66 -27.80 -5.03
C GLU A 8 10.38 -27.70 -5.88
N ASP A 9 10.17 -28.68 -6.75
CA ASP A 9 8.97 -28.78 -7.62
C ASP A 9 8.66 -27.48 -8.40
N GLY A 10 9.68 -26.83 -8.94
CA GLY A 10 9.55 -25.58 -9.67
C GLY A 10 9.28 -24.34 -8.79
N VAL A 11 9.26 -24.50 -7.46
CA VAL A 11 9.06 -23.40 -6.51
C VAL A 11 10.36 -23.03 -5.85
N LEU A 12 10.74 -21.77 -5.94
CA LEU A 12 11.85 -21.22 -5.16
C LEU A 12 11.43 -21.08 -3.70
N LYS A 13 11.94 -21.96 -2.83
CA LYS A 13 11.58 -22.02 -1.41
C LYS A 13 12.36 -21.03 -0.57
N GLU A 14 13.68 -20.90 -0.83
CA GLU A 14 14.54 -20.07 0.00
C GLU A 14 15.82 -19.65 -0.73
N CYS A 15 16.24 -18.40 -0.53
CA CYS A 15 17.61 -17.95 -0.74
C CYS A 15 18.42 -18.24 0.54
N MET A 16 19.38 -19.17 0.44
CA MET A 16 20.18 -19.68 1.57
C MET A 16 21.24 -18.70 2.04
N ASP A 17 21.72 -17.82 1.14
CA ASP A 17 22.65 -16.76 1.45
C ASP A 17 21.91 -15.44 1.60
N LYS A 18 21.82 -14.93 2.82
CA LYS A 18 21.08 -13.69 3.10
C LYS A 18 21.90 -12.42 2.81
N ASP A 19 23.20 -12.58 2.56
CA ASP A 19 24.12 -11.47 2.24
C ASP A 19 24.39 -11.36 0.73
N VAL A 20 23.73 -12.18 -0.09
CA VAL A 20 23.87 -12.15 -1.54
C VAL A 20 23.46 -10.78 -2.10
N GLU A 21 24.28 -10.23 -3.01
CA GLU A 21 24.03 -8.93 -3.64
C GLU A 21 23.21 -9.03 -4.92
N SER A 22 23.38 -10.13 -5.68
CA SER A 22 22.63 -10.36 -6.91
C SER A 22 22.29 -11.84 -7.10
N VAL A 23 21.12 -12.11 -7.70
CA VAL A 23 20.64 -13.46 -7.96
C VAL A 23 20.00 -13.53 -9.33
N VAL A 24 20.34 -14.59 -10.07
CA VAL A 24 19.62 -15.00 -11.27
C VAL A 24 18.80 -16.24 -10.89
N ILE A 25 17.47 -16.13 -10.98
CA ILE A 25 16.58 -17.27 -10.76
C ILE A 25 16.61 -18.14 -12.02
N PRO A 26 16.89 -19.45 -11.93
CA PRO A 26 17.00 -20.29 -13.10
C PRO A 26 15.66 -20.49 -13.82
N GLU A 27 15.73 -20.73 -15.12
CA GLU A 27 14.57 -21.15 -15.93
C GLU A 27 13.95 -22.41 -15.36
N GLY A 28 12.61 -22.54 -15.51
CA GLY A 28 11.83 -23.66 -14.95
C GLY A 28 11.32 -23.41 -13.53
N VAL A 29 11.75 -22.32 -12.86
CA VAL A 29 11.07 -21.85 -11.64
C VAL A 29 9.76 -21.19 -12.07
N THR A 30 8.65 -21.70 -11.52
CA THR A 30 7.29 -21.21 -11.84
C THR A 30 6.70 -20.32 -10.75
N GLU A 31 7.26 -20.37 -9.53
CA GLU A 31 6.82 -19.58 -8.40
C GLU A 31 8.00 -19.12 -7.53
N ILE A 32 8.01 -17.87 -7.15
CA ILE A 32 8.83 -17.38 -6.03
C ILE A 32 8.01 -17.59 -4.76
N GLY A 33 8.35 -18.61 -3.99
CA GLY A 33 7.55 -19.08 -2.87
C GLY A 33 7.52 -18.12 -1.67
N THR A 34 6.71 -18.49 -0.69
CA THR A 34 6.55 -17.70 0.54
C THR A 34 7.89 -17.45 1.24
N SER A 35 8.23 -16.18 1.48
CA SER A 35 9.44 -15.75 2.18
C SER A 35 10.77 -16.11 1.50
N ALA A 36 10.78 -16.47 0.22
CA ALA A 36 11.96 -16.99 -0.48
C ALA A 36 13.21 -16.11 -0.33
N PHE A 37 13.10 -14.79 -0.47
CA PHE A 37 14.18 -13.83 -0.27
C PHE A 37 14.00 -12.97 0.99
N LYS A 38 13.13 -13.37 1.90
CA LYS A 38 12.91 -12.57 3.12
C LYS A 38 14.22 -12.30 3.87
N ASN A 39 14.44 -11.02 4.21
CA ASN A 39 15.65 -10.53 4.89
C ASN A 39 16.97 -10.66 4.10
N CYS A 40 16.96 -10.84 2.79
CA CYS A 40 18.14 -10.68 1.95
C CYS A 40 18.45 -9.19 1.84
N LYS A 41 19.05 -8.62 2.90
CA LYS A 41 19.19 -7.17 3.08
C LYS A 41 20.18 -6.54 2.10
N SER A 42 21.16 -7.31 1.62
CA SER A 42 22.19 -6.89 0.68
C SER A 42 21.75 -7.06 -0.79
N LEU A 43 20.63 -7.75 -1.06
CA LEU A 43 20.15 -8.02 -2.41
C LEU A 43 19.78 -6.71 -3.11
N THR A 44 20.51 -6.37 -4.17
CA THR A 44 20.32 -5.17 -5.00
C THR A 44 19.64 -5.47 -6.32
N LEU A 45 19.89 -6.67 -6.87
CA LEU A 45 19.38 -7.11 -8.17
C LEU A 45 18.86 -8.55 -8.10
N VAL A 46 17.71 -8.79 -8.69
CA VAL A 46 17.19 -10.13 -8.94
C VAL A 46 16.68 -10.21 -10.38
N GLU A 47 17.15 -11.23 -11.12
CA GLU A 47 16.62 -11.55 -12.43
C GLU A 47 15.58 -12.64 -12.30
N ILE A 48 14.35 -12.35 -12.71
CA ILE A 48 13.20 -13.25 -12.60
C ILE A 48 12.88 -13.78 -14.02
N PRO A 49 12.94 -15.08 -14.26
CA PRO A 49 12.69 -15.64 -15.58
C PRO A 49 11.21 -15.59 -15.96
N SER A 50 10.94 -15.64 -17.27
CA SER A 50 9.58 -15.63 -17.81
C SER A 50 8.74 -16.87 -17.47
N SER A 51 9.35 -17.91 -16.89
CA SER A 51 8.64 -19.08 -16.35
C SER A 51 7.88 -18.80 -15.05
N VAL A 52 8.23 -17.71 -14.33
CA VAL A 52 7.58 -17.35 -13.04
C VAL A 52 6.20 -16.76 -13.29
N THR A 53 5.18 -17.35 -12.67
CA THR A 53 3.77 -16.92 -12.79
C THR A 53 3.22 -16.28 -11.51
N ALA A 54 3.90 -16.46 -10.37
CA ALA A 54 3.47 -15.91 -9.09
C ALA A 54 4.64 -15.45 -8.21
N ILE A 55 4.45 -14.32 -7.54
CA ILE A 55 5.32 -13.84 -6.47
C ILE A 55 4.56 -14.05 -5.15
N GLY A 56 5.06 -14.97 -4.34
CA GLY A 56 4.40 -15.43 -3.12
C GLY A 56 4.43 -14.45 -1.97
N LYS A 57 3.72 -14.81 -0.91
CA LYS A 57 3.63 -14.04 0.33
C LYS A 57 5.01 -13.76 0.92
N GLN A 58 5.32 -12.48 1.26
CA GLN A 58 6.59 -12.06 1.85
C GLN A 58 7.85 -12.40 1.01
N ALA A 59 7.71 -12.69 -0.27
CA ALA A 59 8.80 -13.20 -1.11
C ALA A 59 10.08 -12.38 -1.02
N PHE A 60 9.99 -11.04 -1.07
CA PHE A 60 11.10 -10.09 -0.95
C PHE A 60 11.00 -9.20 0.29
N ARG A 61 10.26 -9.65 1.32
CA ARG A 61 10.10 -8.85 2.52
C ARG A 61 11.45 -8.48 3.16
N ASP A 62 11.62 -7.19 3.48
CA ASP A 62 12.83 -6.63 4.10
C ASP A 62 14.12 -6.81 3.25
N CYS A 63 14.02 -6.92 1.93
CA CYS A 63 15.13 -6.76 0.99
C CYS A 63 15.46 -5.27 0.84
N LYS A 64 16.14 -4.72 1.86
CA LYS A 64 16.27 -3.27 2.04
C LYS A 64 17.08 -2.57 0.96
N SER A 65 18.01 -3.28 0.31
CA SER A 65 18.88 -2.75 -0.74
C SER A 65 18.33 -2.95 -2.15
N LEU A 66 17.23 -3.71 -2.32
CA LEU A 66 16.61 -3.95 -3.62
C LEU A 66 16.12 -2.63 -4.20
N SER A 67 16.79 -2.14 -5.25
CA SER A 67 16.56 -0.81 -5.83
C SER A 67 15.58 -0.83 -6.99
N SER A 68 15.54 -1.95 -7.73
CA SER A 68 14.61 -2.20 -8.83
C SER A 68 14.29 -3.68 -8.92
N VAL A 69 13.15 -4.00 -9.50
CA VAL A 69 12.74 -5.35 -9.85
C VAL A 69 11.95 -5.30 -11.15
N GLU A 70 12.34 -6.13 -12.10
CA GLU A 70 11.59 -6.37 -13.31
C GLU A 70 10.66 -7.58 -13.07
N ILE A 71 9.36 -7.33 -13.08
CA ILE A 71 8.34 -8.37 -12.90
C ILE A 71 7.97 -8.87 -14.30
N PRO A 72 8.20 -10.15 -14.63
CA PRO A 72 7.92 -10.65 -15.97
C PRO A 72 6.41 -10.67 -16.28
N SER A 73 6.10 -10.57 -17.58
CA SER A 73 4.71 -10.55 -18.07
C SER A 73 3.94 -11.87 -17.89
N SER A 74 4.58 -12.89 -17.37
CA SER A 74 3.95 -14.16 -16.95
C SER A 74 3.33 -14.09 -15.54
N VAL A 75 3.73 -13.10 -14.71
CA VAL A 75 3.24 -12.98 -13.34
C VAL A 75 1.81 -12.45 -13.33
N THR A 76 0.93 -13.17 -12.63
CA THR A 76 -0.50 -12.82 -12.51
C THR A 76 -0.88 -12.29 -11.13
N VAL A 77 -0.08 -12.62 -10.10
CA VAL A 77 -0.37 -12.23 -8.69
C VAL A 77 0.90 -11.79 -7.99
N ILE A 78 0.80 -10.67 -7.27
CA ILE A 78 1.78 -10.20 -6.29
C ILE A 78 1.19 -10.44 -4.91
N GLY A 79 1.78 -11.35 -4.14
CA GLY A 79 1.25 -11.82 -2.85
C GLY A 79 1.33 -10.80 -1.73
N ASP A 80 0.69 -11.13 -0.60
CA ASP A 80 0.72 -10.30 0.61
C ASP A 80 2.14 -10.03 1.08
N PHE A 81 2.44 -8.77 1.43
CA PHE A 81 3.75 -8.35 1.94
C PHE A 81 4.92 -8.64 0.99
N ALA A 82 4.70 -8.93 -0.28
CA ALA A 82 5.71 -9.43 -1.19
C ALA A 82 6.99 -8.58 -1.20
N PHE A 83 6.88 -7.26 -1.28
CA PHE A 83 7.97 -6.28 -1.26
C PHE A 83 7.97 -5.39 -0.01
N ASN A 84 7.28 -5.82 1.05
CA ASN A 84 7.20 -5.05 2.29
C ASN A 84 8.61 -4.72 2.80
N GLY A 85 8.86 -3.43 3.08
CA GLY A 85 10.14 -2.96 3.64
C GLY A 85 11.31 -2.94 2.66
N CYS A 86 11.08 -3.05 1.34
CA CYS A 86 12.07 -2.81 0.29
C CYS A 86 12.36 -1.31 0.20
N LYS A 87 13.12 -0.78 1.15
CA LYS A 87 13.26 0.67 1.35
C LYS A 87 13.96 1.40 0.21
N SER A 88 14.82 0.71 -0.53
CA SER A 88 15.54 1.28 -1.68
C SER A 88 14.80 1.16 -3.00
N LEU A 89 13.68 0.41 -3.05
CA LEU A 89 12.88 0.22 -4.26
C LEU A 89 12.30 1.56 -4.69
N SER A 90 12.81 2.12 -5.79
CA SER A 90 12.47 3.46 -6.27
C SER A 90 11.39 3.47 -7.34
N SER A 91 11.31 2.40 -8.10
CA SER A 91 10.30 2.18 -9.14
C SER A 91 9.95 0.70 -9.25
N VAL A 92 8.75 0.42 -9.67
CA VAL A 92 8.28 -0.90 -10.05
C VAL A 92 7.33 -0.77 -11.22
N GLU A 93 7.57 -1.56 -12.26
CA GLU A 93 6.64 -1.73 -13.38
C GLU A 93 5.79 -2.99 -13.11
N ILE A 94 4.48 -2.79 -13.03
CA ILE A 94 3.53 -3.90 -12.82
C ILE A 94 3.00 -4.30 -14.19
N PRO A 95 3.26 -5.51 -14.67
CA PRO A 95 2.85 -5.93 -16.00
C PRO A 95 1.33 -6.10 -16.12
N SER A 96 0.81 -5.97 -17.33
CA SER A 96 -0.64 -6.08 -17.63
C SER A 96 -1.21 -7.49 -17.40
N SER A 97 -0.39 -8.47 -17.09
CA SER A 97 -0.82 -9.81 -16.67
C SER A 97 -1.28 -9.86 -15.20
N VAL A 98 -0.82 -8.90 -14.36
CA VAL A 98 -1.17 -8.89 -12.94
C VAL A 98 -2.63 -8.47 -12.76
N THR A 99 -3.38 -9.28 -12.02
CA THR A 99 -4.79 -9.04 -11.70
C THR A 99 -5.01 -8.67 -10.24
N ALA A 100 -4.09 -9.07 -9.34
CA ALA A 100 -4.20 -8.81 -7.91
C ALA A 100 -2.86 -8.39 -7.28
N ILE A 101 -2.93 -7.39 -6.41
CA ILE A 101 -1.85 -6.94 -5.53
C ILE A 101 -2.29 -7.19 -4.09
N GLY A 102 -1.54 -7.99 -3.35
CA GLY A 102 -1.88 -8.43 -2.01
C GLY A 102 -1.81 -7.35 -0.92
N GLU A 103 -2.29 -7.71 0.27
CA GLU A 103 -2.25 -6.84 1.44
C GLU A 103 -0.79 -6.45 1.76
N ARG A 104 -0.55 -5.13 1.97
CA ARG A 104 0.78 -4.59 2.31
C ARG A 104 1.91 -4.99 1.35
N ALA A 105 1.60 -5.28 0.09
CA ALA A 105 2.57 -5.79 -0.87
C ALA A 105 3.81 -4.89 -1.00
N PHE A 106 3.64 -3.57 -1.00
CA PHE A 106 4.70 -2.56 -1.08
C PHE A 106 4.79 -1.69 0.20
N TRP A 107 4.29 -2.18 1.32
CA TRP A 107 4.30 -1.42 2.57
C TRP A 107 5.72 -1.01 2.97
N HIS A 108 5.90 0.29 3.32
CA HIS A 108 7.20 0.87 3.68
C HIS A 108 8.30 0.75 2.61
N CYS A 109 7.94 0.77 1.32
CA CYS A 109 8.86 1.04 0.23
C CYS A 109 9.09 2.56 0.15
N THR A 110 9.90 3.08 1.06
CA THR A 110 10.01 4.53 1.32
C THR A 110 10.64 5.33 0.17
N SER A 111 11.37 4.68 -0.74
CA SER A 111 11.92 5.31 -1.94
C SER A 111 10.98 5.24 -3.15
N LEU A 112 9.89 4.45 -3.06
CA LEU A 112 8.96 4.30 -4.18
C LEU A 112 8.16 5.58 -4.37
N SER A 113 8.45 6.28 -5.48
CA SER A 113 7.89 7.60 -5.78
C SER A 113 6.87 7.59 -6.91
N SER A 114 6.90 6.59 -7.77
CA SER A 114 5.94 6.41 -8.85
C SER A 114 5.59 4.94 -9.02
N VAL A 115 4.34 4.67 -9.36
CA VAL A 115 3.84 3.32 -9.69
C VAL A 115 2.83 3.45 -10.82
N GLU A 116 3.05 2.70 -11.89
CA GLU A 116 2.05 2.50 -12.92
C GLU A 116 1.34 1.17 -12.65
N ILE A 117 0.04 1.25 -12.35
CA ILE A 117 -0.80 0.07 -12.08
C ILE A 117 -1.68 -0.14 -13.31
N PRO A 118 -1.56 -1.26 -14.04
CA PRO A 118 -2.35 -1.51 -15.24
C PRO A 118 -3.83 -1.75 -14.91
N SER A 119 -4.71 -1.53 -15.90
CA SER A 119 -6.16 -1.72 -15.76
C SER A 119 -6.59 -3.18 -15.47
N SER A 120 -5.68 -4.13 -15.69
CA SER A 120 -5.88 -5.53 -15.35
C SER A 120 -5.95 -5.80 -13.84
N VAL A 121 -5.34 -4.91 -13.03
CA VAL A 121 -5.36 -5.03 -11.56
C VAL A 121 -6.75 -4.64 -11.06
N THR A 122 -7.55 -5.63 -10.71
CA THR A 122 -8.90 -5.44 -10.16
C THR A 122 -8.93 -5.49 -8.64
N GLU A 123 -7.89 -6.07 -8.01
CA GLU A 123 -7.81 -6.22 -6.56
C GLU A 123 -6.52 -5.58 -6.04
N ILE A 124 -6.66 -4.64 -5.09
CA ILE A 124 -5.55 -4.04 -4.36
C ILE A 124 -5.83 -4.22 -2.87
N GLY A 125 -5.00 -5.01 -2.21
CA GLY A 125 -5.12 -5.33 -0.81
C GLY A 125 -4.91 -4.12 0.11
N ALA A 126 -5.48 -4.19 1.31
CA ALA A 126 -5.35 -3.13 2.31
C ALA A 126 -3.88 -2.75 2.56
N LYS A 127 -3.60 -1.44 2.65
CA LYS A 127 -2.26 -0.91 2.92
C LYS A 127 -1.20 -1.29 1.86
N ALA A 128 -1.57 -1.69 0.65
CA ALA A 128 -0.63 -2.17 -0.37
C ALA A 128 0.54 -1.20 -0.59
N PHE A 129 0.31 0.09 -0.66
CA PHE A 129 1.31 1.14 -0.90
C PHE A 129 1.55 2.06 0.30
N LYS A 130 1.08 1.69 1.47
CA LYS A 130 1.23 2.52 2.66
C LYS A 130 2.70 2.68 3.06
N GLY A 131 3.10 3.90 3.41
CA GLY A 131 4.48 4.24 3.76
C GLY A 131 5.41 4.36 2.55
N CYS A 132 4.86 4.39 1.34
CA CYS A 132 5.56 4.84 0.14
C CYS A 132 5.48 6.36 0.01
N ASN A 133 6.40 6.98 -0.76
CA ASN A 133 6.37 8.41 -1.07
C ASN A 133 5.83 8.63 -2.50
N ILE A 134 4.69 8.02 -2.82
CA ILE A 134 4.14 8.06 -4.17
C ILE A 134 3.59 9.45 -4.46
N ASN A 135 4.25 10.16 -5.38
CA ASN A 135 3.78 11.44 -5.90
C ASN A 135 2.95 11.26 -7.18
N GLU A 136 3.20 10.19 -7.90
CA GLU A 136 2.54 9.86 -9.15
C GLU A 136 2.10 8.38 -9.12
N LEU A 137 0.79 8.16 -9.05
CA LEU A 137 0.18 6.86 -9.21
C LEU A 137 -0.68 6.93 -10.47
N SER A 138 -0.27 6.21 -11.51
CA SER A 138 -1.03 6.10 -12.75
C SER A 138 -1.81 4.79 -12.73
N HIS A 139 -3.13 4.90 -12.70
CA HIS A 139 -4.05 3.78 -12.87
C HIS A 139 -5.32 4.30 -13.55
N PRO A 140 -5.89 3.61 -14.54
CA PRO A 140 -7.11 4.10 -15.22
C PRO A 140 -8.30 4.34 -14.30
N LEU A 141 -8.37 3.64 -13.17
CA LEU A 141 -9.46 3.69 -12.20
C LEU A 141 -9.07 4.35 -10.86
N ILE A 142 -7.79 4.76 -10.68
CA ILE A 142 -7.33 5.41 -9.44
C ILE A 142 -6.84 6.81 -9.79
N THR A 143 -7.37 7.79 -9.10
CA THR A 143 -6.95 9.19 -9.23
C THR A 143 -6.30 9.63 -7.93
N ILE A 144 -5.12 10.28 -8.00
CA ILE A 144 -4.60 11.02 -6.86
C ILE A 144 -5.17 12.44 -6.90
N LYS A 145 -5.88 12.81 -5.85
CA LYS A 145 -6.45 14.14 -5.68
C LYS A 145 -6.27 14.58 -4.24
N ASN A 146 -5.70 15.78 -4.05
CA ASN A 146 -5.46 16.34 -2.70
C ASN A 146 -4.65 15.42 -1.76
N GLY A 147 -3.69 14.65 -2.29
CA GLY A 147 -2.85 13.75 -1.48
C GLY A 147 -3.50 12.42 -1.09
N VAL A 148 -4.64 12.06 -1.67
CA VAL A 148 -5.31 10.77 -1.47
C VAL A 148 -5.51 10.03 -2.78
N ALA A 149 -5.36 8.71 -2.74
CA ALA A 149 -5.67 7.81 -3.84
C ALA A 149 -7.15 7.42 -3.78
N ILE A 150 -7.87 7.65 -4.86
CA ILE A 150 -9.33 7.46 -4.94
C ILE A 150 -9.65 6.52 -6.09
N ARG A 151 -10.54 5.55 -5.85
CA ARG A 151 -11.18 4.68 -6.84
C ARG A 151 -12.65 4.52 -6.51
N ASP A 152 -13.52 4.64 -7.50
CA ASP A 152 -14.97 4.43 -7.35
C ASP A 152 -15.59 5.22 -6.19
N ASN A 153 -15.18 6.49 -6.03
CA ASN A 153 -15.61 7.38 -4.94
C ASN A 153 -15.20 6.91 -3.53
N GLU A 154 -14.19 6.04 -3.45
CA GLU A 154 -13.62 5.54 -2.19
C GLU A 154 -12.16 5.99 -2.05
N VAL A 155 -11.79 6.56 -0.89
CA VAL A 155 -10.39 6.79 -0.54
C VAL A 155 -9.75 5.47 -0.17
N LEU A 156 -8.75 5.06 -0.94
CA LEU A 156 -8.00 3.82 -0.71
C LEU A 156 -6.86 4.01 0.29
N CYS A 157 -6.10 5.10 0.15
CA CYS A 157 -4.99 5.41 1.05
C CYS A 157 -4.56 6.88 0.93
N CYS A 158 -3.83 7.35 1.94
CA CYS A 158 -3.03 8.57 1.84
C CYS A 158 -1.86 8.33 0.88
N ALA A 159 -1.70 9.19 -0.11
CA ALA A 159 -0.67 9.05 -1.14
C ALA A 159 0.74 9.36 -0.62
N SER A 160 0.87 10.18 0.44
CA SER A 160 2.17 10.54 1.02
C SER A 160 2.09 10.61 2.55
N GLN A 161 3.12 10.08 3.21
CA GLN A 161 3.27 10.15 4.67
C GLN A 161 3.63 11.55 5.19
N SER A 162 4.12 12.42 4.32
CA SER A 162 4.50 13.79 4.67
C SER A 162 3.35 14.79 4.54
N THR A 163 2.17 14.36 4.09
CA THR A 163 1.00 15.23 3.94
C THR A 163 0.48 15.63 5.32
N SER A 164 0.46 16.94 5.59
CA SER A 164 -0.02 17.47 6.88
C SER A 164 -1.50 17.87 6.86
N VAL A 165 -2.03 18.22 5.70
CA VAL A 165 -3.43 18.62 5.52
C VAL A 165 -4.04 17.86 4.36
N VAL A 166 -5.20 17.27 4.57
CA VAL A 166 -5.96 16.56 3.54
C VAL A 166 -7.37 17.15 3.45
N THR A 167 -7.77 17.50 2.24
CA THR A 167 -9.18 17.79 1.91
C THR A 167 -9.70 16.68 1.01
N ILE A 168 -10.54 15.82 1.55
CA ILE A 168 -11.18 14.73 0.79
C ILE A 168 -12.16 15.35 -0.21
N PRO A 169 -12.11 14.93 -1.50
CA PRO A 169 -13.00 15.46 -2.52
C PRO A 169 -14.49 15.20 -2.27
N GLU A 170 -15.34 16.12 -2.76
CA GLU A 170 -16.80 16.10 -2.55
C GLU A 170 -17.53 14.91 -3.18
N ASP A 171 -16.91 14.22 -4.13
CA ASP A 171 -17.45 13.04 -4.79
C ASP A 171 -17.14 11.72 -4.01
N VAL A 172 -16.36 11.78 -2.94
CA VAL A 172 -16.03 10.62 -2.12
C VAL A 172 -17.20 10.27 -1.19
N THR A 173 -17.58 9.00 -1.17
CA THR A 173 -18.67 8.48 -0.32
C THR A 173 -18.17 7.54 0.78
N LYS A 174 -16.93 7.01 0.63
CA LYS A 174 -16.36 6.05 1.58
C LYS A 174 -14.88 6.31 1.80
N ILE A 175 -14.43 6.13 3.04
CA ILE A 175 -13.02 6.05 3.42
C ILE A 175 -12.73 4.59 3.76
N SER A 176 -11.77 3.96 3.06
CA SER A 176 -11.42 2.55 3.25
C SER A 176 -10.84 2.27 4.64
N ASP A 177 -10.83 0.99 4.99
CA ASP A 177 -10.11 0.50 6.16
C ASP A 177 -8.62 0.92 6.07
N TYR A 178 -8.11 1.46 7.18
CA TYR A 178 -6.71 1.89 7.32
C TYR A 178 -6.24 2.99 6.34
N ALA A 179 -7.11 3.69 5.65
CA ALA A 179 -6.74 4.63 4.59
C ALA A 179 -5.68 5.66 5.03
N PHE A 180 -5.80 6.21 6.23
CA PHE A 180 -4.84 7.16 6.82
C PHE A 180 -4.07 6.60 8.02
N SER A 181 -4.25 5.31 8.36
CA SER A 181 -3.62 4.73 9.56
C SER A 181 -2.11 5.01 9.59
N HIS A 182 -1.59 5.50 10.74
CA HIS A 182 -0.20 5.96 10.96
C HIS A 182 0.27 7.08 10.02
N CYS A 183 -0.61 7.92 9.50
CA CYS A 183 -0.23 9.18 8.87
C CYS A 183 0.16 10.17 9.97
N GLU A 184 1.35 9.98 10.56
CA GLU A 184 1.82 10.71 11.75
C GLU A 184 2.00 12.21 11.51
N SER A 185 2.22 12.62 10.25
CA SER A 185 2.32 14.05 9.87
C SER A 185 0.96 14.72 9.64
N LEU A 186 -0.14 13.95 9.52
CA LEU A 186 -1.46 14.49 9.23
C LEU A 186 -1.99 15.25 10.46
N SER A 187 -2.10 16.57 10.35
CA SER A 187 -2.58 17.44 11.42
C SER A 187 -4.03 17.88 11.23
N SER A 188 -4.52 17.90 10.00
CA SER A 188 -5.88 18.33 9.67
C SER A 188 -6.48 17.51 8.54
N VAL A 189 -7.76 17.17 8.67
CA VAL A 189 -8.54 16.53 7.61
C VAL A 189 -9.90 17.18 7.47
N VAL A 190 -10.29 17.47 6.22
CA VAL A 190 -11.65 17.88 5.86
C VAL A 190 -12.35 16.72 5.16
N ILE A 191 -13.44 16.26 5.77
CA ILE A 191 -14.28 15.15 5.28
C ILE A 191 -15.56 15.75 4.69
N PRO A 192 -15.89 15.54 3.42
CA PRO A 192 -17.09 16.09 2.82
C PRO A 192 -18.37 15.43 3.33
N SER A 193 -19.50 16.12 3.20
CA SER A 193 -20.82 15.62 3.62
C SER A 193 -21.30 14.41 2.83
N SER A 194 -20.68 14.11 1.69
CA SER A 194 -20.94 12.93 0.87
C SER A 194 -20.47 11.62 1.51
N VAL A 195 -19.50 11.69 2.45
CA VAL A 195 -18.96 10.49 3.12
C VAL A 195 -20.02 9.92 4.06
N THR A 196 -20.37 8.66 3.82
CA THR A 196 -21.36 7.90 4.60
C THR A 196 -20.74 6.76 5.39
N VAL A 197 -19.51 6.32 5.03
CA VAL A 197 -18.81 5.21 5.69
C VAL A 197 -17.35 5.57 5.94
N ILE A 198 -16.88 5.35 7.16
CA ILE A 198 -15.47 5.42 7.57
C ILE A 198 -15.05 4.03 8.03
N GLY A 199 -14.10 3.44 7.33
CA GLY A 199 -13.62 2.07 7.53
C GLY A 199 -12.88 1.86 8.85
N ALA A 200 -12.63 0.60 9.18
CA ALA A 200 -11.92 0.21 10.39
C ALA A 200 -10.50 0.80 10.42
N CYS A 201 -10.10 1.33 11.58
CA CYS A 201 -8.77 1.90 11.78
C CYS A 201 -8.38 2.97 10.73
N ALA A 202 -9.36 3.63 10.10
CA ALA A 202 -9.12 4.55 8.98
C ALA A 202 -8.09 5.65 9.33
N PHE A 203 -8.14 6.20 10.53
CA PHE A 203 -7.22 7.22 11.06
C PHE A 203 -6.39 6.73 12.27
N GLU A 204 -6.28 5.40 12.44
CA GLU A 204 -5.52 4.81 13.54
C GLU A 204 -4.10 5.39 13.61
N CYS A 205 -3.66 5.81 14.81
CA CYS A 205 -2.33 6.34 15.06
C CYS A 205 -1.94 7.56 14.18
N CYS A 206 -2.89 8.38 13.76
CA CYS A 206 -2.61 9.72 13.23
C CYS A 206 -2.29 10.65 14.41
N THR A 207 -1.09 10.53 14.96
CA THR A 207 -0.70 11.12 16.26
C THR A 207 -0.62 12.65 16.25
N SER A 208 -0.61 13.28 15.08
CA SER A 208 -0.66 14.75 14.93
C SER A 208 -2.04 15.29 14.54
N LEU A 209 -3.06 14.43 14.36
CA LEU A 209 -4.38 14.85 13.86
C LEU A 209 -5.17 15.56 14.97
N GLU A 210 -5.09 16.89 14.99
CA GLU A 210 -5.74 17.76 15.95
C GLU A 210 -7.04 18.37 15.43
N SER A 211 -7.20 18.44 14.08
CA SER A 211 -8.36 19.08 13.45
C SER A 211 -9.08 18.11 12.52
N VAL A 212 -10.34 17.85 12.82
CA VAL A 212 -11.26 17.11 11.95
C VAL A 212 -12.44 18.01 11.63
N GLU A 213 -12.66 18.28 10.35
CA GLU A 213 -13.83 19.01 9.87
C GLU A 213 -14.72 18.11 9.03
N PHE A 214 -16.03 18.24 9.19
CA PHE A 214 -17.02 17.54 8.38
C PHE A 214 -17.91 18.55 7.66
N GLY A 215 -18.03 18.45 6.35
CA GLY A 215 -18.77 19.40 5.50
C GLY A 215 -20.29 19.39 5.70
N GLY A 216 -20.82 18.45 6.47
CA GLY A 216 -22.25 18.37 6.81
C GLY A 216 -22.57 18.86 8.22
N THR A 217 -23.81 18.61 8.63
CA THR A 217 -24.33 18.95 9.96
C THR A 217 -23.91 17.93 11.03
N VAL A 218 -24.03 18.27 12.29
CA VAL A 218 -23.85 17.35 13.44
C VAL A 218 -24.76 16.12 13.31
N ALA A 219 -25.99 16.31 12.82
CA ALA A 219 -26.92 15.21 12.62
C ALA A 219 -26.45 14.24 11.53
N GLN A 220 -25.90 14.76 10.43
CA GLN A 220 -25.30 13.97 9.35
C GLN A 220 -24.04 13.24 9.85
N TRP A 221 -23.15 13.91 10.60
CA TRP A 221 -21.98 13.26 11.18
C TRP A 221 -22.33 12.05 12.05
N LYS A 222 -23.38 12.19 12.87
CA LYS A 222 -23.86 11.08 13.70
C LYS A 222 -24.42 9.91 12.89
N SER A 223 -24.89 10.16 11.66
CA SER A 223 -25.38 9.11 10.76
C SER A 223 -24.29 8.43 9.93
N VAL A 224 -23.07 8.98 9.89
CA VAL A 224 -21.93 8.34 9.23
C VAL A 224 -21.63 7.02 9.94
N GLU A 225 -21.61 5.92 9.18
CA GLU A 225 -21.20 4.61 9.68
C GLU A 225 -19.69 4.62 9.96
N LYS A 226 -19.30 4.34 11.20
CA LYS A 226 -17.91 4.34 11.66
C LYS A 226 -17.54 2.96 12.16
N MET A 227 -16.59 2.32 11.47
CA MET A 227 -16.12 0.98 11.84
C MET A 227 -15.21 1.02 13.07
N SER A 228 -14.94 -0.16 13.63
CA SER A 228 -14.16 -0.31 14.87
C SER A 228 -12.79 0.37 14.79
N GLY A 229 -12.44 1.13 15.82
CA GLY A 229 -11.12 1.75 15.99
C GLY A 229 -10.77 2.81 14.94
N TRP A 230 -11.75 3.34 14.20
CA TRP A 230 -11.50 4.23 13.06
C TRP A 230 -10.61 5.44 13.40
N HIS A 231 -10.60 5.94 14.64
CA HIS A 231 -9.80 7.07 15.14
C HIS A 231 -8.91 6.71 16.35
N TYR A 232 -8.56 5.43 16.52
CA TYR A 232 -7.71 5.00 17.65
C TYR A 232 -6.36 5.72 17.65
N GLY A 233 -6.02 6.37 18.79
CA GLY A 233 -4.77 7.12 18.93
C GLY A 233 -4.73 8.47 18.23
N VAL A 234 -5.89 9.03 17.83
CA VAL A 234 -6.05 10.38 17.30
C VAL A 234 -6.19 11.35 18.48
N PRO A 235 -5.42 12.47 18.52
CA PRO A 235 -5.53 13.46 19.61
C PRO A 235 -6.78 14.33 19.53
N ALA A 236 -7.37 14.57 18.34
CA ALA A 236 -8.64 15.28 18.21
C ALA A 236 -9.74 14.58 18.99
N THR A 237 -10.54 15.33 19.72
CA THR A 237 -11.69 14.81 20.51
C THR A 237 -13.04 15.21 19.94
N THR A 238 -13.05 16.21 19.06
CA THR A 238 -14.26 16.74 18.43
C THR A 238 -14.08 16.84 16.92
N VAL A 239 -15.21 16.83 16.21
CA VAL A 239 -15.30 17.16 14.80
C VAL A 239 -16.12 18.44 14.65
N LYS A 240 -15.59 19.38 13.85
CA LYS A 240 -16.27 20.61 13.51
C LYS A 240 -17.22 20.36 12.32
N CYS A 241 -18.49 20.61 12.53
CA CYS A 241 -19.55 20.51 11.52
C CYS A 241 -20.05 21.90 11.10
N SER A 242 -20.88 21.97 10.07
CA SER A 242 -21.42 23.24 9.55
C SER A 242 -22.33 23.98 10.55
N ASP A 243 -22.94 23.26 11.50
CA ASP A 243 -23.90 23.78 12.49
C ASP A 243 -23.45 23.61 13.94
N GLY A 244 -22.19 23.23 14.19
CA GLY A 244 -21.64 23.06 15.53
C GLY A 244 -20.52 22.04 15.61
N GLU A 245 -20.29 21.52 16.79
CA GLU A 245 -19.30 20.48 17.05
C GLU A 245 -19.95 19.19 17.56
N ALA A 246 -19.37 18.06 17.23
CA ALA A 246 -19.75 16.76 17.75
C ALA A 246 -18.53 16.03 18.32
N GLU A 247 -18.75 15.02 19.14
CA GLU A 247 -17.68 14.09 19.54
C GLU A 247 -17.16 13.30 18.32
N LEU A 248 -15.87 12.98 18.36
CA LEU A 248 -15.21 12.24 17.30
C LEU A 248 -15.61 10.77 17.29
#